data_5d577ccf99e44a7f4b37072bfcf7b093
#
_entry.id   5d577ccf99e44a7f4b37072bfcf7b093
#
_cell.length_a   1.000
_cell.length_b   1.000
_cell.length_c   1.000
_cell.angle_alpha   90.00
_cell.angle_beta   90.00
_cell.angle_gamma   90.00
#
_symmetry.space_group_name_H-M   'P 1'
#
loop_
_entity.id
_entity.type
_entity.pdbx_description
1 polymer ?
#
loop_
_entity_poly.entity_id
_entity_poly.type
_entity_poly.pdbx_seq_one_letter_code
_entity_poly.pdbx_strand_id
1 'polypeptide(L)'
;GGGGGGSGSTTASYTGTGTLLTGSSGTVLKSIIVNANDNIGSVLVPIGTKALDADGKPLGEVALKPLAGDAVPAVPSGSVFKFAGYAYEASPDGATFSPGITLSLSIPEDVWNSLDLTNQQCVMKWYNKETGLWEDVPTTVIPGTRTVEIRVTHFSIYALFTEPVTTPTPTETATTTPTTTTTTPSAEPPAEGLPMMMILAIFAVIAIIVVAGYFLMMRK
;
A
#
# COMPACT_ATOMS: atom_id res chain seq x y z
N GLY A 1 -28.86 -39.69 -4.07
CA GLY A 1 -28.18 -38.69 -4.89
C GLY A 1 -28.33 -37.32 -4.22
N GLY A 2 -27.29 -36.88 -3.50
CA GLY A 2 -27.23 -35.54 -2.94
C GLY A 2 -26.24 -34.73 -3.76
N GLY A 3 -26.75 -33.83 -4.62
CA GLY A 3 -25.98 -32.86 -5.34
C GLY A 3 -25.53 -31.72 -4.40
N GLY A 4 -24.27 -31.73 -3.99
CA GLY A 4 -23.65 -30.61 -3.35
C GLY A 4 -23.42 -29.48 -4.36
N GLY A 5 -24.30 -28.47 -4.36
CA GLY A 5 -24.10 -27.24 -5.10
C GLY A 5 -22.99 -26.43 -4.46
N GLY A 6 -21.77 -26.54 -4.98
CA GLY A 6 -20.68 -25.62 -4.65
C GLY A 6 -21.07 -24.24 -5.15
N SER A 7 -21.40 -23.29 -4.24
CA SER A 7 -21.50 -21.86 -4.56
C SER A 7 -20.10 -21.35 -4.87
N GLY A 8 -19.65 -21.55 -6.11
CA GLY A 8 -18.49 -20.87 -6.65
C GLY A 8 -18.79 -19.38 -6.64
N SER A 9 -18.11 -18.62 -5.76
CA SER A 9 -18.16 -17.18 -5.77
C SER A 9 -17.50 -16.70 -7.08
N THR A 10 -18.31 -16.52 -8.14
CA THR A 10 -17.82 -16.03 -9.43
C THR A 10 -17.48 -14.56 -9.28
N THR A 11 -16.18 -14.23 -9.44
CA THR A 11 -15.72 -12.84 -9.58
C THR A 11 -16.27 -12.26 -10.89
N ALA A 12 -16.93 -11.10 -10.82
CA ALA A 12 -17.37 -10.39 -12.03
C ALA A 12 -16.19 -9.63 -12.64
N SER A 13 -16.07 -9.67 -13.97
CA SER A 13 -15.03 -8.96 -14.72
C SER A 13 -15.64 -7.85 -15.55
N TYR A 14 -14.99 -6.69 -15.53
CA TYR A 14 -15.37 -5.46 -16.24
C TYR A 14 -14.17 -4.90 -16.99
N THR A 15 -14.40 -4.00 -17.97
CA THR A 15 -13.35 -3.26 -18.69
C THR A 15 -13.61 -1.76 -18.56
N GLY A 16 -12.58 -1.02 -18.18
CA GLY A 16 -12.62 0.43 -17.93
C GLY A 16 -13.32 0.79 -16.63
N THR A 17 -14.59 0.42 -16.50
CA THR A 17 -15.42 0.73 -15.32
C THR A 17 -16.22 -0.49 -14.89
N GLY A 18 -16.31 -0.73 -13.58
CA GLY A 18 -17.05 -1.85 -12.99
C GLY A 18 -17.99 -1.41 -11.88
N THR A 19 -19.22 -1.93 -11.91
CA THR A 19 -20.19 -1.72 -10.83
C THR A 19 -19.81 -2.54 -9.61
N LEU A 20 -19.75 -1.88 -8.46
CA LEU A 20 -19.45 -2.48 -7.17
C LEU A 20 -20.75 -2.66 -6.37
N LEU A 21 -21.08 -3.91 -6.05
CA LEU A 21 -22.23 -4.19 -5.18
C LEU A 21 -21.76 -4.09 -3.72
N THR A 22 -22.22 -3.05 -3.02
CA THR A 22 -21.90 -2.81 -1.61
C THR A 22 -23.16 -2.83 -0.73
N GLY A 23 -23.03 -3.30 0.50
CA GLY A 23 -24.05 -3.14 1.54
C GLY A 23 -24.08 -1.72 2.10
N SER A 24 -25.03 -1.42 2.98
CA SER A 24 -25.21 -0.09 3.58
C SER A 24 -24.00 0.42 4.39
N SER A 25 -23.14 -0.49 4.85
CA SER A 25 -21.89 -0.17 5.54
C SER A 25 -20.68 0.01 4.61
N GLY A 26 -20.87 -0.12 3.29
CA GLY A 26 -19.80 -0.12 2.30
C GLY A 26 -19.08 -1.46 2.13
N THR A 27 -19.57 -2.55 2.75
CA THR A 27 -18.96 -3.87 2.57
C THR A 27 -19.28 -4.42 1.18
N VAL A 28 -18.27 -4.81 0.42
CA VAL A 28 -18.37 -5.42 -0.90
C VAL A 28 -19.03 -6.81 -0.77
N LEU A 29 -20.13 -7.01 -1.48
CA LEU A 29 -20.94 -8.24 -1.44
C LEU A 29 -20.57 -9.24 -2.53
N LYS A 30 -19.82 -8.83 -3.54
CA LYS A 30 -19.34 -9.67 -4.64
C LYS A 30 -18.00 -9.17 -5.12
N SER A 31 -17.02 -10.07 -5.26
CA SER A 31 -15.72 -9.72 -5.84
C SER A 31 -15.85 -9.25 -7.27
N ILE A 32 -15.09 -8.22 -7.66
CA ILE A 32 -14.97 -7.75 -9.04
C ILE A 32 -13.51 -7.60 -9.44
N ILE A 33 -13.26 -7.75 -10.74
CA ILE A 33 -12.02 -7.32 -11.42
C ILE A 33 -12.40 -6.26 -12.42
N VAL A 34 -11.70 -5.13 -12.40
CA VAL A 34 -11.80 -4.08 -13.41
C VAL A 34 -10.48 -4.04 -14.16
N ASN A 35 -10.52 -4.42 -15.45
CA ASN A 35 -9.38 -4.33 -16.34
C ASN A 35 -9.36 -2.95 -16.99
N ALA A 36 -8.21 -2.35 -17.15
CA ALA A 36 -8.05 -1.16 -17.97
C ALA A 36 -8.27 -1.48 -19.46
N ASN A 37 -8.57 -0.47 -20.26
CA ASN A 37 -8.87 -0.65 -21.69
C ASN A 37 -7.67 -1.14 -22.52
N ASP A 38 -6.44 -1.03 -21.98
CA ASP A 38 -5.22 -1.55 -22.58
C ASP A 38 -4.96 -3.03 -22.26
N ASN A 39 -5.78 -3.65 -21.41
CA ASN A 39 -5.64 -5.02 -20.89
C ASN A 39 -4.32 -5.29 -20.14
N ILE A 40 -3.64 -4.26 -19.70
CA ILE A 40 -2.38 -4.35 -18.93
C ILE A 40 -2.66 -4.12 -17.44
N GLY A 41 -3.34 -3.02 -17.11
CA GLY A 41 -3.74 -2.71 -15.74
C GLY A 41 -5.01 -3.43 -15.32
N SER A 42 -5.08 -3.87 -14.06
CA SER A 42 -6.30 -4.43 -13.46
C SER A 42 -6.39 -4.12 -11.97
N VAL A 43 -7.61 -3.98 -11.47
CA VAL A 43 -7.92 -3.83 -10.03
C VAL A 43 -8.84 -4.96 -9.60
N LEU A 44 -8.43 -5.72 -8.60
CA LEU A 44 -9.26 -6.73 -7.93
C LEU A 44 -9.79 -6.16 -6.62
N VAL A 45 -11.11 -6.08 -6.50
CA VAL A 45 -11.82 -5.72 -5.26
C VAL A 45 -12.48 -6.97 -4.70
N PRO A 46 -11.94 -7.58 -3.62
CA PRO A 46 -12.48 -8.79 -3.04
C PRO A 46 -13.80 -8.56 -2.30
N ILE A 47 -14.63 -9.59 -2.24
CA ILE A 47 -15.75 -9.65 -1.31
C ILE A 47 -15.29 -9.44 0.13
N GLY A 48 -16.07 -8.73 0.94
CA GLY A 48 -15.76 -8.43 2.33
C GLY A 48 -14.89 -7.18 2.53
N THR A 49 -14.32 -6.60 1.46
CA THR A 49 -13.64 -5.30 1.53
C THR A 49 -14.64 -4.21 1.90
N LYS A 50 -14.31 -3.34 2.83
CA LYS A 50 -15.03 -2.09 3.06
C LYS A 50 -14.56 -1.07 2.04
N ALA A 51 -15.44 -0.63 1.14
CA ALA A 51 -15.17 0.32 0.05
C ALA A 51 -16.06 1.55 0.23
N LEU A 52 -15.44 2.71 0.43
CA LEU A 52 -16.13 3.99 0.66
C LEU A 52 -15.64 5.03 -0.33
N ASP A 53 -16.51 5.96 -0.70
CA ASP A 53 -16.14 7.17 -1.44
C ASP A 53 -15.48 8.22 -0.51
N ALA A 54 -15.11 9.37 -1.09
CA ALA A 54 -14.49 10.48 -0.37
C ALA A 54 -15.38 11.06 0.75
N ASP A 55 -16.71 10.92 0.64
CA ASP A 55 -17.68 11.34 1.65
C ASP A 55 -17.92 10.29 2.74
N GLY A 56 -17.27 9.12 2.65
CA GLY A 56 -17.48 8.00 3.56
C GLY A 56 -18.75 7.19 3.29
N LYS A 57 -19.39 7.36 2.12
CA LYS A 57 -20.55 6.57 1.68
C LYS A 57 -20.12 5.28 0.98
N PRO A 58 -21.00 4.26 0.92
CA PRO A 58 -20.72 3.04 0.17
C PRO A 58 -20.37 3.32 -1.29
N LEU A 59 -19.23 2.78 -1.75
CA LEU A 59 -18.78 2.94 -3.12
C LEU A 59 -19.62 2.06 -4.07
N GLY A 60 -20.14 2.65 -5.15
CA GLY A 60 -20.99 1.95 -6.14
C GLY A 60 -20.29 1.61 -7.44
N GLU A 61 -19.13 2.20 -7.70
CA GLU A 61 -18.43 2.03 -8.97
C GLU A 61 -16.92 2.17 -8.79
N VAL A 62 -16.16 1.46 -9.61
CA VAL A 62 -14.69 1.52 -9.67
C VAL A 62 -14.29 1.65 -11.13
N ALA A 63 -13.36 2.54 -11.44
CA ALA A 63 -12.79 2.62 -12.79
C ALA A 63 -11.26 2.62 -12.75
N LEU A 64 -10.67 2.07 -13.81
CA LEU A 64 -9.22 2.07 -14.04
C LEU A 64 -8.94 2.54 -15.47
N LYS A 65 -8.34 3.72 -15.59
CA LYS A 65 -8.06 4.38 -16.87
C LYS A 65 -6.56 4.48 -17.10
N PRO A 66 -6.03 3.97 -18.24
CA PRO A 66 -4.63 4.20 -18.59
C PRO A 66 -4.40 5.69 -18.90
N LEU A 67 -3.26 6.21 -18.46
CA LEU A 67 -2.81 7.57 -18.72
C LEU A 67 -1.60 7.55 -19.67
N ALA A 68 -1.52 8.52 -20.56
CA ALA A 68 -0.40 8.67 -21.50
C ALA A 68 -0.05 10.14 -21.71
N GLY A 69 1.19 10.39 -22.12
CA GLY A 69 1.66 11.74 -22.45
C GLY A 69 1.53 12.71 -21.28
N ASP A 70 0.99 13.88 -21.58
CA ASP A 70 0.84 14.98 -20.61
C ASP A 70 -0.16 14.72 -19.47
N ALA A 71 -0.97 13.63 -19.58
CA ALA A 71 -1.87 13.22 -18.51
C ALA A 71 -1.12 12.51 -17.35
N VAL A 72 0.11 12.06 -17.57
CA VAL A 72 0.95 11.47 -16.52
C VAL A 72 1.65 12.60 -15.76
N PRO A 73 1.50 12.69 -14.43
CA PRO A 73 2.21 13.69 -13.64
C PRO A 73 3.72 13.63 -13.87
N ALA A 74 4.34 14.79 -13.98
CA ALA A 74 5.77 14.87 -14.27
C ALA A 74 6.63 14.20 -13.19
N VAL A 75 7.70 13.55 -13.63
CA VAL A 75 8.75 13.05 -12.75
C VAL A 75 9.66 14.21 -12.40
N PRO A 76 9.92 14.51 -11.11
CA PRO A 76 10.81 15.60 -10.74
C PRO A 76 12.21 15.42 -11.34
N SER A 77 12.80 16.50 -11.82
CA SER A 77 14.17 16.47 -12.33
C SER A 77 15.17 16.04 -11.26
N GLY A 78 16.08 15.15 -11.63
CA GLY A 78 17.05 14.58 -10.68
C GLY A 78 16.57 13.36 -9.91
N SER A 79 15.34 12.87 -10.15
CA SER A 79 14.88 11.60 -9.59
C SER A 79 15.77 10.45 -10.05
N VAL A 80 16.03 9.51 -9.12
CA VAL A 80 16.79 8.28 -9.42
C VAL A 80 15.93 7.22 -10.13
N PHE A 81 14.61 7.36 -10.09
CA PHE A 81 13.65 6.50 -10.77
C PHE A 81 13.22 7.09 -12.11
N LYS A 82 12.87 6.22 -13.06
CA LYS A 82 12.42 6.58 -14.41
C LYS A 82 11.06 5.97 -14.71
N PHE A 83 10.17 6.72 -15.32
CA PHE A 83 8.87 6.22 -15.77
C PHE A 83 9.04 5.09 -16.79
N ALA A 84 8.36 3.97 -16.55
CA ALA A 84 8.45 2.75 -17.36
C ALA A 84 7.31 2.61 -18.40
N GLY A 85 6.56 3.69 -18.67
CA GLY A 85 5.56 3.73 -19.74
C GLY A 85 4.13 3.40 -19.33
N TYR A 86 3.87 2.98 -18.09
CA TYR A 86 2.54 2.59 -17.62
C TYR A 86 2.08 3.43 -16.44
N ALA A 87 0.98 4.13 -16.60
CA ALA A 87 0.32 4.90 -15.55
C ALA A 87 -1.19 4.74 -15.64
N TYR A 88 -1.86 4.70 -14.50
CA TYR A 88 -3.29 4.48 -14.39
C TYR A 88 -3.91 5.43 -13.37
N GLU A 89 -5.02 6.03 -13.75
CA GLU A 89 -5.91 6.72 -12.84
C GLU A 89 -6.96 5.74 -12.33
N ALA A 90 -6.93 5.47 -11.03
CA ALA A 90 -7.95 4.72 -10.35
C ALA A 90 -8.99 5.69 -9.75
N SER A 91 -10.26 5.47 -10.05
CA SER A 91 -11.33 6.38 -9.64
C SER A 91 -12.58 5.66 -9.09
N PRO A 92 -13.41 6.36 -8.30
CA PRO A 92 -13.35 7.79 -7.99
C PRO A 92 -12.19 8.15 -7.05
N ASP A 93 -11.64 9.35 -7.27
CA ASP A 93 -10.58 9.91 -6.42
C ASP A 93 -11.05 10.01 -4.96
N GLY A 94 -10.13 9.73 -4.02
CA GLY A 94 -10.45 9.73 -2.59
C GLY A 94 -11.24 8.51 -2.10
N ALA A 95 -11.59 7.55 -2.97
CA ALA A 95 -12.14 6.27 -2.53
C ALA A 95 -11.15 5.52 -1.64
N THR A 96 -11.65 4.84 -0.60
CA THR A 96 -10.85 4.11 0.39
C THR A 96 -11.26 2.67 0.53
N PHE A 97 -10.30 1.79 0.86
CA PHE A 97 -10.49 0.33 0.95
C PHE A 97 -9.85 -0.26 2.20
N SER A 98 -10.60 -1.08 2.93
CA SER A 98 -10.11 -1.79 4.10
C SER A 98 -10.67 -3.23 4.15
N PRO A 99 -9.82 -4.28 4.10
CA PRO A 99 -8.38 -4.22 3.81
C PRO A 99 -8.08 -3.66 2.42
N GLY A 100 -6.82 -3.30 2.18
CA GLY A 100 -6.39 -2.83 0.86
C GLY A 100 -6.67 -3.84 -0.25
N ILE A 101 -6.91 -3.36 -1.45
CA ILE A 101 -7.21 -4.12 -2.66
C ILE A 101 -5.95 -4.27 -3.53
N THR A 102 -5.99 -5.14 -4.54
CA THR A 102 -4.83 -5.38 -5.41
C THR A 102 -4.96 -4.62 -6.71
N LEU A 103 -3.93 -3.86 -7.08
CA LEU A 103 -3.71 -3.33 -8.41
C LEU A 103 -2.55 -4.09 -9.04
N SER A 104 -2.77 -4.65 -10.24
CA SER A 104 -1.80 -5.48 -10.95
C SER A 104 -1.55 -4.96 -12.35
N LEU A 105 -0.31 -5.04 -12.82
CA LEU A 105 0.09 -4.76 -14.20
C LEU A 105 0.68 -6.02 -14.81
N SER A 106 0.07 -6.50 -15.92
CA SER A 106 0.58 -7.62 -16.73
C SER A 106 1.40 -7.06 -17.88
N ILE A 107 2.71 -6.97 -17.71
CA ILE A 107 3.61 -6.31 -18.67
C ILE A 107 3.81 -7.17 -19.90
N PRO A 108 3.63 -6.65 -21.14
CA PRO A 108 3.92 -7.37 -22.37
C PRO A 108 5.36 -7.88 -22.41
N GLU A 109 5.58 -9.00 -23.06
CA GLU A 109 6.87 -9.70 -23.06
C GLU A 109 7.99 -8.89 -23.71
N ASP A 110 7.70 -8.22 -24.80
CA ASP A 110 8.64 -7.36 -25.51
C ASP A 110 9.10 -6.18 -24.64
N VAL A 111 8.18 -5.56 -23.91
CA VAL A 111 8.48 -4.50 -22.95
C VAL A 111 9.26 -5.05 -21.77
N TRP A 112 8.81 -6.16 -21.19
CA TRP A 112 9.49 -6.80 -20.06
C TRP A 112 10.94 -7.11 -20.37
N ASN A 113 11.21 -7.67 -21.56
CA ASN A 113 12.56 -8.02 -22.01
C ASN A 113 13.42 -6.78 -22.33
N SER A 114 12.82 -5.62 -22.54
CA SER A 114 13.54 -4.36 -22.75
C SER A 114 13.96 -3.67 -21.45
N LEU A 115 13.41 -4.10 -20.30
CA LEU A 115 13.79 -3.58 -18.98
C LEU A 115 15.14 -4.18 -18.56
N ASP A 116 16.06 -3.34 -18.10
CA ASP A 116 17.34 -3.78 -17.52
C ASP A 116 17.12 -4.25 -16.07
N LEU A 117 16.47 -5.41 -15.90
CA LEU A 117 16.19 -5.97 -14.57
C LEU A 117 17.41 -6.59 -13.88
N THR A 118 18.60 -6.52 -14.51
CA THR A 118 19.88 -6.91 -13.88
C THR A 118 20.36 -5.82 -12.92
N ASN A 119 20.23 -4.55 -13.35
CA ASN A 119 20.74 -3.39 -12.62
C ASN A 119 19.62 -2.51 -12.06
N GLN A 120 18.37 -2.77 -12.43
CA GLN A 120 17.19 -2.00 -12.03
C GLN A 120 16.11 -2.93 -11.50
N GLN A 121 15.26 -2.36 -10.66
CA GLN A 121 14.03 -3.02 -10.19
C GLN A 121 12.80 -2.24 -10.66
N CYS A 122 11.70 -2.97 -10.87
CA CYS A 122 10.39 -2.39 -11.10
C CYS A 122 9.78 -1.99 -9.77
N VAL A 123 9.30 -0.75 -9.68
CA VAL A 123 8.59 -0.22 -8.51
C VAL A 123 7.33 0.50 -8.96
N MET A 124 6.27 0.33 -8.20
CA MET A 124 5.07 1.14 -8.36
C MET A 124 5.12 2.31 -7.40
N LYS A 125 4.69 3.48 -7.89
CA LYS A 125 4.54 4.67 -7.06
C LYS A 125 3.14 5.25 -7.27
N TRP A 126 2.62 5.92 -6.26
CA TRP A 126 1.38 6.68 -6.36
C TRP A 126 1.69 8.19 -6.37
N TYR A 127 0.87 8.94 -7.08
CA TYR A 127 1.01 10.38 -7.14
C TYR A 127 0.22 11.05 -6.02
N ASN A 128 0.92 11.67 -5.09
CA ASN A 128 0.32 12.46 -4.04
C ASN A 128 -0.01 13.86 -4.59
N LYS A 129 -1.29 14.14 -4.80
CA LYS A 129 -1.77 15.41 -5.35
C LYS A 129 -1.52 16.60 -4.42
N GLU A 130 -1.41 16.36 -3.12
CA GLU A 130 -1.19 17.42 -2.12
C GLU A 130 0.27 17.90 -2.14
N THR A 131 1.22 16.98 -2.27
CA THR A 131 2.65 17.30 -2.31
C THR A 131 3.19 17.49 -3.72
N GLY A 132 2.47 17.00 -4.74
CA GLY A 132 2.94 16.99 -6.12
C GLY A 132 4.07 16.00 -6.37
N LEU A 133 4.22 14.98 -5.53
CA LEU A 133 5.32 14.02 -5.59
C LEU A 133 4.83 12.60 -5.82
N TRP A 134 5.71 11.78 -6.41
CA TRP A 134 5.56 10.34 -6.50
C TRP A 134 6.07 9.69 -5.21
N GLU A 135 5.23 8.91 -4.56
CA GLU A 135 5.53 8.22 -3.30
C GLU A 135 5.58 6.70 -3.51
N ASP A 136 6.44 6.03 -2.73
CA ASP A 136 6.64 4.60 -2.85
C ASP A 136 5.44 3.79 -2.36
N VAL A 137 5.18 2.68 -3.07
CA VAL A 137 4.23 1.66 -2.63
C VAL A 137 4.97 0.32 -2.58
N PRO A 138 4.82 -0.46 -1.50
CA PRO A 138 5.38 -1.81 -1.46
C PRO A 138 4.97 -2.61 -2.70
N THR A 139 5.96 -2.95 -3.53
CA THR A 139 5.76 -3.55 -4.85
C THR A 139 6.20 -5.00 -4.84
N THR A 140 5.35 -5.89 -5.35
CA THR A 140 5.68 -7.29 -5.60
C THR A 140 5.85 -7.50 -7.10
N VAL A 141 7.00 -8.03 -7.49
CA VAL A 141 7.30 -8.39 -8.89
C VAL A 141 7.28 -9.90 -9.03
N ILE A 142 6.52 -10.42 -10.01
CA ILE A 142 6.38 -11.83 -10.31
C ILE A 142 6.94 -12.09 -11.71
N PRO A 143 8.25 -12.36 -11.86
CA PRO A 143 8.91 -12.44 -13.17
C PRO A 143 8.33 -13.53 -14.08
N GLY A 144 7.92 -14.67 -13.52
CA GLY A 144 7.39 -15.79 -14.31
C GLY A 144 6.11 -15.46 -15.09
N THR A 145 5.31 -14.53 -14.59
CA THR A 145 4.10 -14.01 -15.26
C THR A 145 4.25 -12.59 -15.77
N ARG A 146 5.40 -11.98 -15.58
CA ARG A 146 5.68 -10.57 -15.91
C ARG A 146 4.65 -9.61 -15.27
N THR A 147 4.28 -9.92 -14.02
CA THR A 147 3.26 -9.18 -13.29
C THR A 147 3.92 -8.33 -12.21
N VAL A 148 3.46 -7.10 -12.08
CA VAL A 148 3.82 -6.19 -10.99
C VAL A 148 2.57 -5.87 -10.21
N GLU A 149 2.59 -6.09 -8.90
CA GLU A 149 1.42 -5.96 -8.02
C GLU A 149 1.70 -5.04 -6.84
N ILE A 150 0.69 -4.29 -6.45
CA ILE A 150 0.67 -3.50 -5.23
C ILE A 150 -0.66 -3.68 -4.48
N ARG A 151 -0.62 -3.46 -3.18
CA ARG A 151 -1.83 -3.30 -2.38
C ARG A 151 -2.10 -1.81 -2.16
N VAL A 152 -3.30 -1.37 -2.53
CA VAL A 152 -3.72 0.02 -2.42
C VAL A 152 -4.89 0.13 -1.43
N THR A 153 -4.86 1.16 -0.59
CA THR A 153 -5.90 1.46 0.40
C THR A 153 -6.75 2.66 0.01
N HIS A 154 -6.35 3.37 -1.03
CA HIS A 154 -7.08 4.50 -1.61
C HIS A 154 -6.88 4.54 -3.12
N PHE A 155 -7.72 5.28 -3.82
CA PHE A 155 -7.54 5.55 -5.24
C PHE A 155 -6.80 6.87 -5.48
N SER A 156 -5.93 6.82 -6.47
CA SER A 156 -5.11 7.92 -6.97
C SER A 156 -4.59 7.58 -8.37
N ILE A 157 -3.55 8.29 -8.83
CA ILE A 157 -2.76 7.91 -9.99
C ILE A 157 -1.62 7.01 -9.52
N TYR A 158 -1.45 5.86 -10.18
CA TYR A 158 -0.38 4.89 -9.94
C TYR A 158 0.42 4.71 -11.22
N ALA A 159 1.74 4.59 -11.11
CA ALA A 159 2.58 4.37 -12.27
C ALA A 159 3.73 3.41 -11.96
N LEU A 160 4.17 2.73 -13.02
CA LEU A 160 5.34 1.85 -13.00
C LEU A 160 6.60 2.66 -13.30
N PHE A 161 7.61 2.44 -12.50
CA PHE A 161 8.94 3.01 -12.64
C PHE A 161 10.00 1.92 -12.61
N THR A 162 11.17 2.24 -13.12
CA THR A 162 12.41 1.51 -12.86
C THR A 162 13.32 2.38 -12.02
N GLU A 163 14.02 1.77 -11.07
CA GLU A 163 15.03 2.43 -10.24
C GLU A 163 16.23 1.49 -10.03
N PRO A 164 17.43 2.04 -9.79
CA PRO A 164 18.61 1.21 -9.53
C PRO A 164 18.38 0.26 -8.36
N VAL A 165 18.84 -0.99 -8.49
CA VAL A 165 18.85 -1.92 -7.37
C VAL A 165 19.79 -1.36 -6.30
N THR A 166 19.26 -0.90 -5.18
CA THR A 166 20.07 -0.57 -4.02
C THR A 166 20.49 -1.87 -3.36
N THR A 167 21.71 -2.34 -3.64
CA THR A 167 22.31 -3.40 -2.83
C THR A 167 22.37 -2.88 -1.40
N PRO A 168 21.73 -3.54 -0.41
CA PRO A 168 21.87 -3.11 0.97
C PRO A 168 23.37 -3.14 1.28
N THR A 169 23.96 -1.98 1.56
CA THR A 169 25.31 -1.93 2.09
C THR A 169 25.29 -2.81 3.33
N PRO A 170 26.12 -3.89 3.39
CA PRO A 170 26.17 -4.71 4.60
C PRO A 170 26.47 -3.75 5.73
N THR A 171 25.52 -3.59 6.65
CA THR A 171 25.78 -2.95 7.93
C THR A 171 26.89 -3.77 8.53
N GLU A 172 28.13 -3.22 8.59
CA GLU A 172 29.22 -3.83 9.31
C GLU A 172 28.71 -4.08 10.72
N THR A 173 28.38 -5.34 10.99
CA THR A 173 28.17 -5.80 12.35
C THR A 173 29.52 -5.59 13.01
N ALA A 174 29.63 -4.54 13.83
CA ALA A 174 30.79 -4.30 14.64
C ALA A 174 31.06 -5.60 15.40
N THR A 175 32.03 -6.36 14.92
CA THR A 175 32.57 -7.51 15.61
C THR A 175 33.24 -6.97 16.87
N THR A 176 32.49 -6.91 17.95
CA THR A 176 33.07 -6.71 19.27
C THR A 176 33.92 -7.94 19.58
N THR A 177 35.21 -7.83 19.34
CA THR A 177 36.23 -8.78 19.84
C THR A 177 36.01 -8.96 21.34
N PRO A 178 35.73 -10.18 21.83
CA PRO A 178 35.62 -10.39 23.28
C PRO A 178 37.00 -10.21 23.88
N THR A 179 37.25 -9.09 24.54
CA THR A 179 38.40 -8.92 25.44
C THR A 179 38.13 -9.80 26.66
N THR A 180 38.82 -10.91 26.73
CA THR A 180 38.85 -11.80 27.90
C THR A 180 39.47 -11.07 29.06
N THR A 181 38.68 -10.43 29.89
CA THR A 181 39.12 -9.92 31.20
C THR A 181 38.65 -10.90 32.25
N THR A 182 39.61 -11.68 32.76
CA THR A 182 39.47 -12.49 33.97
C THR A 182 39.17 -11.56 35.13
N THR A 183 37.98 -11.60 35.71
CA THR A 183 37.67 -10.98 37.00
C THR A 183 36.88 -11.92 37.89
N THR A 184 37.45 -12.08 39.06
CA THR A 184 36.97 -12.68 40.29
C THR A 184 35.50 -12.36 40.63
N PRO A 185 34.74 -13.28 41.23
CA PRO A 185 33.32 -13.07 41.54
C PRO A 185 33.17 -12.07 42.68
N SER A 186 32.49 -10.98 42.43
CA SER A 186 32.00 -10.05 43.47
C SER A 186 30.48 -9.94 43.35
N ALA A 187 29.85 -9.90 44.50
CA ALA A 187 28.44 -10.00 44.81
C ALA A 187 27.50 -9.13 43.95
N GLU A 188 26.35 -9.72 43.65
CA GLU A 188 25.17 -9.18 43.01
C GLU A 188 24.55 -8.02 43.81
N PRO A 189 24.23 -6.85 43.17
CA PRO A 189 23.24 -5.91 43.71
C PRO A 189 21.91 -6.04 42.96
N PRO A 190 20.76 -5.73 43.61
CA PRO A 190 19.43 -6.05 43.14
C PRO A 190 18.99 -5.18 41.95
N ALA A 191 18.12 -5.78 41.11
CA ALA A 191 17.50 -5.16 39.96
C ALA A 191 16.76 -3.86 40.30
N GLU A 192 17.24 -2.73 39.75
CA GLU A 192 16.53 -1.46 39.84
C GLU A 192 15.41 -1.43 38.77
N GLY A 193 14.15 -1.51 39.24
CA GLY A 193 12.99 -1.22 38.43
C GLY A 193 12.95 0.25 37.98
N LEU A 194 12.34 0.51 36.83
CA LEU A 194 12.13 1.86 36.29
C LEU A 194 11.58 2.81 37.38
N PRO A 195 12.13 4.04 37.49
CA PRO A 195 11.75 4.95 38.56
C PRO A 195 10.25 5.29 38.49
N MET A 196 9.58 5.09 39.61
CA MET A 196 8.13 5.27 39.76
C MET A 196 7.63 6.68 39.34
N MET A 197 8.53 7.66 39.33
CA MET A 197 8.29 9.02 38.83
C MET A 197 7.99 9.08 37.31
N MET A 198 8.59 8.18 36.51
CA MET A 198 8.38 8.19 35.06
C MET A 198 6.99 7.65 34.67
N ILE A 199 6.47 6.68 35.44
CA ILE A 199 5.13 6.11 35.26
C ILE A 199 4.05 7.13 35.62
N LEU A 200 4.24 7.90 36.69
CA LEU A 200 3.31 8.95 37.11
C LEU A 200 3.20 10.10 36.09
N ALA A 201 4.30 10.46 35.42
CA ALA A 201 4.28 11.50 34.39
C ALA A 201 3.45 11.11 33.17
N ILE A 202 3.50 9.84 32.76
CA ILE A 202 2.73 9.34 31.61
C ILE A 202 1.22 9.35 31.91
N PHE A 203 0.81 8.95 33.10
CA PHE A 203 -0.60 8.98 33.52
C PHE A 203 -1.15 10.40 33.63
N ALA A 204 -0.35 11.37 34.07
CA ALA A 204 -0.76 12.78 34.14
C ALA A 204 -1.04 13.39 32.76
N VAL A 205 -0.21 13.07 31.76
CA VAL A 205 -0.42 13.55 30.37
C VAL A 205 -1.69 12.96 29.77
N ILE A 206 -1.95 11.68 29.95
CA ILE A 206 -3.17 11.01 29.44
C ILE A 206 -4.41 11.62 30.10
N ALA A 207 -4.41 11.88 31.41
CA ALA A 207 -5.54 12.48 32.11
C ALA A 207 -5.87 13.89 31.59
N ILE A 208 -4.87 14.71 31.27
CA ILE A 208 -5.06 16.06 30.72
C ILE A 208 -5.70 16.01 29.32
N ILE A 209 -5.28 15.07 28.47
CA ILE A 209 -5.82 14.90 27.12
C ILE A 209 -7.30 14.47 27.18
N VAL A 210 -7.66 13.54 28.07
CA VAL A 210 -9.04 13.08 28.26
C VAL A 210 -9.95 14.19 28.77
N VAL A 211 -9.49 14.98 29.75
CA VAL A 211 -10.25 16.12 30.31
C VAL A 211 -10.44 17.21 29.27
N ALA A 212 -9.39 17.54 28.50
CA ALA A 212 -9.49 18.55 27.43
C ALA A 212 -10.46 18.09 26.32
N GLY A 213 -10.42 16.81 25.91
CA GLY A 213 -11.36 16.22 24.95
C GLY A 213 -12.81 16.26 25.43
N TYR A 214 -13.04 15.94 26.71
CA TYR A 214 -14.38 15.98 27.32
C TYR A 214 -14.94 17.40 27.36
N PHE A 215 -14.10 18.39 27.71
CA PHE A 215 -14.52 19.80 27.74
C PHE A 215 -14.85 20.38 26.36
N LEU A 216 -14.13 19.96 25.31
CA LEU A 216 -14.42 20.32 23.92
C LEU A 216 -15.74 19.70 23.44
N MET A 217 -16.07 18.51 23.89
CA MET A 217 -17.31 17.80 23.51
C MET A 217 -18.55 18.39 24.19
N MET A 218 -18.41 18.95 25.42
CA MET A 218 -19.52 19.60 26.16
C MET A 218 -19.81 21.05 25.72
N ARG A 219 -18.95 21.63 24.88
CA ARG A 219 -19.08 23.03 24.44
C ARG A 219 -19.76 23.17 23.06
N LYS A 220 -20.27 22.06 22.51
CA LYS A 220 -21.06 21.96 21.29
C LYS A 220 -22.49 21.59 21.67
#